data_8756506919425221b1c18b4b49ffe909
#
_entry.id   8756506919425221b1c18b4b49ffe909
#
_cell.length_a   1.000
_cell.length_b   1.000
_cell.length_c   1.000
_cell.angle_alpha   90.00
_cell.angle_beta   90.00
_cell.angle_gamma   90.00
#
_symmetry.space_group_name_H-M   'P 1'
#
loop_
_entity.id
_entity.type
_entity.pdbx_description
1 polymer ?
#
loop_
_entity_poly.entity_id
_entity_poly.type
_entity_poly.pdbx_seq_one_letter_code
_entity_poly.pdbx_strand_id
1 'polypeptide(L)'
;MNTLPNYEIYCVKYGERPGRRPEHFVGGDPHDESMPMDYFVWLVRNAERTVLVDTGYTAKMAIRGRVLLRTPAEGLALIGTRASEIRDVIITHLHNDHVGTFYDFPNARFHLQDKEMEYVTGRHMLHNIFRRPYEIDEVTAMIRKVYENRVVFYNGEGEVAPGISVHHIGGHTMGLQSVRVHTARGWVVLASDASHYYEHFEKNRCFPLVYHLGDMLEGFAALRRLADSEQHIVPGHDPLVLQRYPAASAELRGIVARLDLPPVALFIEAVVCQPVPAR
;
A
#
# COMPACT_ATOMS: atom_id res chain seq x y z
N MET A 1 13.34 -1.73 29.98
CA MET A 1 12.86 -1.05 28.75
C MET A 1 12.04 -2.07 28.00
N ASN A 2 10.74 -1.85 27.78
CA ASN A 2 9.96 -2.75 26.93
C ASN A 2 10.50 -2.64 25.51
N THR A 3 11.08 -3.72 25.00
CA THR A 3 11.46 -3.80 23.58
C THR A 3 10.20 -3.84 22.73
N LEU A 4 10.18 -3.08 21.63
CA LEU A 4 9.07 -3.12 20.68
C LEU A 4 8.92 -4.55 20.12
N PRO A 5 7.67 -5.03 19.91
CA PRO A 5 7.47 -6.34 19.30
C PRO A 5 7.90 -6.33 17.83
N ASN A 6 8.44 -7.44 17.36
CA ASN A 6 8.68 -7.67 15.94
C ASN A 6 7.44 -8.27 15.29
N TYR A 7 7.18 -7.83 14.05
CA TYR A 7 6.11 -8.36 13.22
C TYR A 7 6.65 -9.04 11.97
N GLU A 8 5.94 -10.08 11.53
CA GLU A 8 6.02 -10.63 10.19
C GLU A 8 5.16 -9.77 9.26
N ILE A 9 5.63 -9.57 8.02
CA ILE A 9 4.87 -8.84 6.99
C ILE A 9 4.74 -9.71 5.75
N TYR A 10 3.51 -10.05 5.39
CA TYR A 10 3.17 -10.80 4.18
C TYR A 10 2.59 -9.86 3.14
N CYS A 11 3.23 -9.75 1.99
CA CYS A 11 2.71 -9.07 0.81
C CYS A 11 1.95 -10.07 -0.04
N VAL A 12 0.65 -9.93 -0.17
CA VAL A 12 -0.23 -10.86 -0.88
C VAL A 12 -0.70 -10.24 -2.18
N LYS A 13 -0.27 -10.80 -3.32
CA LYS A 13 -0.75 -10.40 -4.64
C LYS A 13 -2.16 -10.95 -4.86
N TYR A 14 -3.11 -10.06 -5.12
CA TYR A 14 -4.49 -10.43 -5.40
C TYR A 14 -4.93 -10.12 -6.83
N GLY A 15 -4.22 -9.24 -7.53
CA GLY A 15 -4.53 -8.88 -8.91
C GLY A 15 -3.32 -8.35 -9.66
N GLU A 16 -3.51 -8.09 -10.95
CA GLU A 16 -2.49 -7.52 -11.83
C GLU A 16 -3.13 -6.74 -12.98
N ARG A 17 -2.32 -5.95 -13.66
CA ARG A 17 -2.71 -5.21 -14.85
C ARG A 17 -1.51 -5.01 -15.77
N PRO A 18 -1.65 -5.19 -17.11
CA PRO A 18 -0.64 -4.72 -18.04
C PRO A 18 -0.55 -3.19 -17.99
N GLY A 19 0.61 -2.66 -18.31
CA GLY A 19 0.86 -1.22 -18.39
C GLY A 19 2.11 -0.95 -19.20
N ARG A 20 2.28 0.30 -19.59
CA ARG A 20 3.45 0.78 -20.33
C ARG A 20 4.11 1.94 -19.58
N ARG A 21 5.41 2.03 -19.63
CA ARG A 21 6.20 3.07 -18.91
C ARG A 21 5.65 4.49 -19.07
N PRO A 22 5.29 4.99 -20.27
CA PRO A 22 4.78 6.36 -20.41
C PRO A 22 3.51 6.64 -19.60
N GLU A 23 2.73 5.62 -19.25
CA GLU A 23 1.51 5.76 -18.45
C GLU A 23 1.77 6.01 -16.97
N HIS A 24 2.98 5.69 -16.50
CA HIS A 24 3.31 5.67 -15.07
C HIS A 24 4.11 6.90 -14.61
N PHE A 25 4.43 7.83 -15.50
CA PHE A 25 5.20 9.02 -15.14
C PHE A 25 4.54 10.32 -15.62
N VAL A 26 4.53 11.33 -14.77
CA VAL A 26 4.13 12.69 -15.18
C VAL A 26 5.11 13.17 -16.26
N GLY A 27 4.57 13.63 -17.37
CA GLY A 27 5.38 14.00 -18.54
C GLY A 27 5.74 12.83 -19.47
N GLY A 28 5.31 11.60 -19.11
CA GLY A 28 5.59 10.38 -19.86
C GLY A 28 7.01 9.83 -19.67
N ASP A 29 7.39 8.92 -20.53
CA ASP A 29 8.73 8.32 -20.59
C ASP A 29 9.11 8.10 -22.06
N PRO A 30 10.35 8.37 -22.49
CA PRO A 30 10.77 8.18 -23.89
C PRO A 30 10.85 6.69 -24.28
N HIS A 31 10.91 5.79 -23.31
CA HIS A 31 10.99 4.34 -23.54
C HIS A 31 9.59 3.73 -23.42
N ASP A 32 9.04 3.29 -24.54
CA ASP A 32 7.73 2.63 -24.58
C ASP A 32 7.86 1.12 -24.31
N GLU A 33 8.21 0.77 -23.07
CA GLU A 33 8.42 -0.59 -22.60
C GLU A 33 7.25 -1.07 -21.73
N SER A 34 7.13 -2.39 -21.57
CA SER A 34 6.18 -2.99 -20.64
C SER A 34 6.51 -2.62 -19.20
N MET A 35 5.52 -2.14 -18.45
CA MET A 35 5.62 -1.81 -17.02
C MET A 35 4.30 -2.19 -16.33
N PRO A 36 4.08 -3.50 -16.06
CA PRO A 36 2.85 -3.97 -15.44
C PRO A 36 2.74 -3.54 -13.99
N MET A 37 1.50 -3.50 -13.48
CA MET A 37 1.20 -3.28 -12.06
C MET A 37 0.70 -4.57 -11.43
N ASP A 38 1.18 -4.84 -10.22
CA ASP A 38 0.60 -5.82 -9.31
C ASP A 38 -0.24 -5.11 -8.25
N TYR A 39 -1.25 -5.80 -7.74
CA TYR A 39 -2.11 -5.30 -6.68
C TYR A 39 -1.94 -6.15 -5.44
N PHE A 40 -1.66 -5.49 -4.31
CA PHE A 40 -1.31 -6.14 -3.05
C PHE A 40 -2.24 -5.74 -1.92
N VAL A 41 -2.39 -6.64 -0.96
CA VAL A 41 -2.74 -6.34 0.42
C VAL A 41 -1.62 -6.86 1.32
N TRP A 42 -1.47 -6.27 2.51
CA TRP A 42 -0.38 -6.66 3.40
C TRP A 42 -0.93 -7.15 4.73
N LEU A 43 -0.53 -8.35 5.15
CA LEU A 43 -0.81 -8.86 6.48
C LEU A 43 0.39 -8.63 7.39
N VAL A 44 0.17 -7.91 8.48
CA VAL A 44 1.16 -7.64 9.52
C VAL A 44 0.75 -8.43 10.75
N ARG A 45 1.58 -9.37 11.20
CA ARG A 45 1.20 -10.21 12.36
C ARG A 45 2.38 -10.59 13.23
N ASN A 46 2.06 -10.90 14.49
CA ASN A 46 2.90 -11.63 15.43
C ASN A 46 2.03 -12.61 16.25
N ALA A 47 2.56 -13.19 17.32
CA ALA A 47 1.81 -14.14 18.16
C ALA A 47 0.56 -13.53 18.83
N GLU A 48 0.54 -12.19 19.04
CA GLU A 48 -0.50 -11.51 19.81
C GLU A 48 -1.47 -10.72 18.93
N ARG A 49 -1.08 -10.35 17.71
CA ARG A 49 -1.80 -9.36 16.90
C ARG A 49 -1.72 -9.64 15.42
N THR A 50 -2.81 -9.34 14.75
CA THR A 50 -2.93 -9.41 13.29
C THR A 50 -3.60 -8.13 12.81
N VAL A 51 -2.95 -7.41 11.89
CA VAL A 51 -3.45 -6.19 11.24
C VAL A 51 -3.36 -6.37 9.74
N LEU A 52 -4.42 -6.04 9.04
CA LEU A 52 -4.43 -6.01 7.58
C LEU A 52 -4.22 -4.58 7.09
N VAL A 53 -3.48 -4.40 6.00
CA VAL A 53 -3.34 -3.12 5.29
C VAL A 53 -3.99 -3.28 3.93
N ASP A 54 -5.01 -2.46 3.68
CA ASP A 54 -5.90 -2.44 2.52
C ASP A 54 -6.71 -3.73 2.31
N THR A 55 -7.74 -3.66 1.48
CA THR A 55 -8.67 -4.77 1.24
C THR A 55 -8.86 -5.12 -0.24
N GLY A 56 -8.15 -4.42 -1.15
CA GLY A 56 -8.20 -4.73 -2.59
C GLY A 56 -9.51 -4.34 -3.28
N TYR A 57 -9.67 -4.75 -4.54
CA TYR A 57 -10.86 -4.48 -5.36
C TYR A 57 -11.74 -5.72 -5.57
N THR A 58 -13.01 -5.47 -5.88
CA THR A 58 -13.97 -6.54 -6.23
C THR A 58 -13.87 -6.94 -7.70
N ALA A 59 -14.45 -8.11 -8.05
CA ALA A 59 -14.54 -8.56 -9.44
C ALA A 59 -15.23 -7.53 -10.37
N LYS A 60 -16.17 -6.70 -9.85
CA LYS A 60 -16.79 -5.60 -10.61
C LYS A 60 -15.78 -4.55 -11.06
N MET A 61 -14.71 -4.38 -10.29
CA MET A 61 -13.64 -3.43 -10.56
C MET A 61 -12.48 -4.01 -11.37
N ALA A 62 -12.58 -5.28 -11.78
CA ALA A 62 -11.69 -5.90 -12.76
C ALA A 62 -11.95 -5.31 -14.17
N ILE A 63 -11.78 -3.99 -14.30
CA ILE A 63 -11.98 -3.18 -15.51
C ILE A 63 -10.66 -2.57 -15.97
N ARG A 64 -10.63 -2.04 -17.17
CA ARG A 64 -9.45 -1.36 -17.74
C ARG A 64 -8.19 -2.25 -17.76
N GLY A 65 -8.36 -3.55 -18.06
CA GLY A 65 -7.27 -4.50 -18.12
C GLY A 65 -6.80 -5.06 -16.77
N ARG A 66 -7.44 -4.67 -15.65
CA ARG A 66 -7.21 -5.31 -14.35
C ARG A 66 -7.71 -6.75 -14.36
N VAL A 67 -6.92 -7.65 -13.82
CA VAL A 67 -7.26 -9.07 -13.64
C VAL A 67 -7.28 -9.37 -12.14
N LEU A 68 -8.43 -9.81 -11.63
CA LEU A 68 -8.53 -10.34 -10.28
C LEU A 68 -8.08 -11.81 -10.30
N LEU A 69 -6.95 -12.09 -9.67
CA LEU A 69 -6.38 -13.45 -9.60
C LEU A 69 -7.00 -14.27 -8.46
N ARG A 70 -7.32 -13.60 -7.37
CA ARG A 70 -8.00 -14.10 -6.16
C ARG A 70 -8.54 -12.93 -5.36
N THR A 71 -9.53 -13.17 -4.51
CA THR A 71 -9.92 -12.15 -3.53
C THR A 71 -8.85 -12.00 -2.45
N PRO A 72 -8.71 -10.84 -1.81
CA PRO A 72 -7.82 -10.68 -0.65
C PRO A 72 -8.08 -11.73 0.45
N ALA A 73 -9.35 -12.05 0.75
CA ALA A 73 -9.71 -13.07 1.72
C ALA A 73 -9.18 -14.47 1.34
N GLU A 74 -9.28 -14.87 0.05
CA GLU A 74 -8.67 -16.11 -0.46
C GLU A 74 -7.14 -16.07 -0.35
N GLY A 75 -6.52 -14.92 -0.65
CA GLY A 75 -5.08 -14.74 -0.50
C GLY A 75 -4.60 -14.89 0.95
N LEU A 76 -5.33 -14.33 1.91
CA LEU A 76 -5.05 -14.47 3.33
C LEU A 76 -5.21 -15.92 3.82
N ALA A 77 -6.18 -16.65 3.27
CA ALA A 77 -6.38 -18.07 3.60
C ALA A 77 -5.17 -18.94 3.22
N LEU A 78 -4.42 -18.59 2.14
CA LEU A 78 -3.20 -19.30 1.75
C LEU A 78 -2.09 -19.24 2.82
N ILE A 79 -2.13 -18.23 3.70
CA ILE A 79 -1.18 -18.05 4.80
C ILE A 79 -1.83 -18.31 6.17
N GLY A 80 -2.94 -19.06 6.18
CA GLY A 80 -3.60 -19.55 7.38
C GLY A 80 -4.37 -18.47 8.16
N THR A 81 -4.80 -17.37 7.52
CA THR A 81 -5.54 -16.28 8.17
C THR A 81 -6.94 -16.16 7.57
N ARG A 82 -7.97 -16.19 8.40
CA ARG A 82 -9.36 -15.99 7.98
C ARG A 82 -9.75 -14.52 8.08
N ALA A 83 -10.48 -14.01 7.10
CA ALA A 83 -10.95 -12.62 7.09
C ALA A 83 -11.77 -12.26 8.35
N SER A 84 -12.56 -13.20 8.88
CA SER A 84 -13.34 -13.02 10.11
C SER A 84 -12.50 -12.87 11.39
N GLU A 85 -11.23 -13.22 11.36
CA GLU A 85 -10.29 -13.09 12.49
C GLU A 85 -9.64 -11.70 12.55
N ILE A 86 -9.66 -10.94 11.45
CA ILE A 86 -9.08 -9.61 11.37
C ILE A 86 -9.91 -8.63 12.19
N ARG A 87 -9.26 -7.94 13.13
CA ARG A 87 -9.87 -6.96 14.03
C ARG A 87 -9.50 -5.52 13.70
N ASP A 88 -8.38 -5.32 13.04
CA ASP A 88 -7.87 -4.01 12.67
C ASP A 88 -7.45 -4.04 11.20
N VAL A 89 -8.00 -3.12 10.40
CA VAL A 89 -7.68 -2.90 8.98
C VAL A 89 -7.23 -1.46 8.82
N ILE A 90 -6.01 -1.25 8.37
CA ILE A 90 -5.52 0.06 7.99
C ILE A 90 -5.92 0.28 6.53
N ILE A 91 -6.72 1.30 6.25
CA ILE A 91 -7.03 1.74 4.89
C ILE A 91 -6.09 2.88 4.56
N THR A 92 -5.21 2.65 3.59
CA THR A 92 -4.21 3.65 3.22
C THR A 92 -4.86 4.87 2.57
N HIS A 93 -5.87 4.64 1.72
CA HIS A 93 -6.75 5.63 1.13
C HIS A 93 -7.98 4.94 0.53
N LEU A 94 -8.99 5.71 0.07
CA LEU A 94 -10.28 5.15 -0.34
C LEU A 94 -10.42 4.89 -1.86
N HIS A 95 -9.34 4.75 -2.62
CA HIS A 95 -9.45 4.26 -3.99
C HIS A 95 -9.96 2.81 -4.03
N ASN A 96 -10.69 2.47 -5.08
CA ASN A 96 -11.40 1.21 -5.20
C ASN A 96 -10.53 -0.05 -5.12
N ASP A 97 -9.22 0.06 -5.39
CA ASP A 97 -8.26 -1.03 -5.29
C ASP A 97 -7.61 -1.17 -3.89
N HIS A 98 -8.01 -0.34 -2.94
CA HIS A 98 -7.57 -0.40 -1.54
C HIS A 98 -8.72 -0.70 -0.58
N VAL A 99 -9.97 -0.36 -0.94
CA VAL A 99 -11.12 -0.45 -0.02
C VAL A 99 -12.25 -1.35 -0.50
N GLY A 100 -12.16 -1.91 -1.73
CA GLY A 100 -13.28 -2.56 -2.43
C GLY A 100 -13.88 -3.77 -1.74
N THR A 101 -13.10 -4.56 -0.98
CA THR A 101 -13.61 -5.78 -0.32
C THR A 101 -13.68 -5.67 1.21
N PHE A 102 -13.72 -4.47 1.79
CA PHE A 102 -13.74 -4.30 3.25
C PHE A 102 -14.95 -4.96 3.94
N TYR A 103 -16.00 -5.31 3.21
CA TYR A 103 -17.15 -6.08 3.70
C TYR A 103 -16.79 -7.51 4.13
N ASP A 104 -15.74 -8.09 3.55
CA ASP A 104 -15.26 -9.43 3.88
C ASP A 104 -14.64 -9.49 5.28
N PHE A 105 -14.44 -8.31 5.91
CA PHE A 105 -13.85 -8.17 7.24
C PHE A 105 -14.90 -7.70 8.28
N PRO A 106 -15.90 -8.54 8.62
CA PRO A 106 -17.08 -8.12 9.38
C PRO A 106 -16.77 -7.66 10.81
N ASN A 107 -15.63 -8.08 11.36
CA ASN A 107 -15.25 -7.80 12.74
C ASN A 107 -14.21 -6.68 12.86
N ALA A 108 -13.78 -6.07 11.75
CA ALA A 108 -12.69 -5.11 11.73
C ALA A 108 -13.13 -3.70 12.13
N ARG A 109 -12.23 -2.97 12.78
CA ARG A 109 -12.19 -1.51 12.82
C ARG A 109 -11.27 -1.04 11.69
N PHE A 110 -11.59 0.11 11.12
CA PHE A 110 -10.87 0.68 9.99
C PHE A 110 -10.10 1.91 10.43
N HIS A 111 -8.79 1.94 10.17
CA HIS A 111 -7.90 3.03 10.54
C HIS A 111 -7.68 3.93 9.33
N LEU A 112 -8.09 5.20 9.40
CA LEU A 112 -8.17 6.11 8.26
C LEU A 112 -7.75 7.53 8.67
N GLN A 113 -7.22 8.31 7.73
CA GLN A 113 -6.95 9.74 7.95
C GLN A 113 -8.22 10.59 7.83
N ASP A 114 -8.38 11.60 8.71
CA ASP A 114 -9.44 12.62 8.62
C ASP A 114 -9.52 13.22 7.22
N LYS A 115 -8.36 13.59 6.67
CA LYS A 115 -8.23 14.22 5.34
C LYS A 115 -8.73 13.35 4.21
N GLU A 116 -8.71 12.01 4.35
CA GLU A 116 -9.23 11.13 3.29
C GLU A 116 -10.76 11.21 3.24
N MET A 117 -11.44 11.17 4.40
CA MET A 117 -12.89 11.37 4.45
C MET A 117 -13.28 12.77 4.01
N GLU A 118 -12.55 13.81 4.40
CA GLU A 118 -12.75 15.17 3.93
C GLU A 118 -12.63 15.27 2.40
N TYR A 119 -11.64 14.60 1.81
CA TYR A 119 -11.40 14.59 0.38
C TYR A 119 -12.53 13.93 -0.40
N VAL A 120 -12.90 12.69 -0.02
CA VAL A 120 -13.89 11.89 -0.78
C VAL A 120 -15.33 12.39 -0.63
N THR A 121 -15.62 13.22 0.37
CA THR A 121 -16.93 13.84 0.56
C THR A 121 -16.94 15.33 0.21
N GLY A 122 -15.78 15.86 -0.20
CA GLY A 122 -15.59 17.28 -0.46
C GLY A 122 -15.75 17.69 -1.92
N ARG A 123 -15.52 18.99 -2.16
CA ARG A 123 -15.67 19.64 -3.47
C ARG A 123 -14.82 19.04 -4.59
N HIS A 124 -13.70 18.38 -4.27
CA HIS A 124 -12.80 17.77 -5.25
C HIS A 124 -13.50 16.67 -6.04
N MET A 125 -14.47 15.98 -5.46
CA MET A 125 -15.26 14.93 -6.11
C MET A 125 -16.21 15.44 -7.18
N LEU A 126 -16.38 16.75 -7.35
CA LEU A 126 -17.08 17.33 -8.50
C LEU A 126 -16.27 17.18 -9.80
N HIS A 127 -14.96 16.99 -9.71
CA HIS A 127 -14.06 16.86 -10.85
C HIS A 127 -13.78 15.38 -11.16
N ASN A 128 -14.09 14.95 -12.39
CA ASN A 128 -13.95 13.55 -12.80
C ASN A 128 -12.52 13.01 -12.65
N ILE A 129 -11.50 13.85 -12.82
CA ILE A 129 -10.09 13.43 -12.69
C ILE A 129 -9.79 12.91 -11.28
N PHE A 130 -10.38 13.49 -10.23
CA PHE A 130 -10.21 13.06 -8.85
C PHE A 130 -11.21 11.97 -8.45
N ARG A 131 -12.47 12.03 -8.97
CA ARG A 131 -13.54 11.10 -8.59
C ARG A 131 -13.39 9.70 -9.20
N ARG A 132 -12.85 9.58 -10.41
CA ARG A 132 -12.86 8.33 -11.19
C ARG A 132 -12.24 7.09 -10.52
N PRO A 133 -11.29 7.19 -9.57
CA PRO A 133 -10.74 6.02 -8.88
C PRO A 133 -11.55 5.59 -7.65
N TYR A 134 -12.61 6.33 -7.30
CA TYR A 134 -13.50 6.04 -6.19
C TYR A 134 -14.80 5.39 -6.67
N GLU A 135 -15.36 4.52 -5.84
CA GLU A 135 -16.71 3.98 -6.00
C GLU A 135 -17.63 4.56 -4.92
N ILE A 136 -18.76 5.11 -5.34
CA ILE A 136 -19.70 5.78 -4.43
C ILE A 136 -20.23 4.83 -3.35
N ASP A 137 -20.46 3.57 -3.71
CA ASP A 137 -20.95 2.56 -2.77
C ASP A 137 -19.96 2.28 -1.65
N GLU A 138 -18.65 2.25 -1.97
CA GLU A 138 -17.57 2.06 -1.01
C GLU A 138 -17.42 3.27 -0.08
N VAL A 139 -17.47 4.49 -0.63
CA VAL A 139 -17.44 5.73 0.14
C VAL A 139 -18.61 5.82 1.11
N THR A 140 -19.84 5.60 0.62
CA THR A 140 -21.04 5.67 1.46
C THR A 140 -21.07 4.57 2.51
N ALA A 141 -20.56 3.40 2.19
CA ALA A 141 -20.42 2.32 3.15
C ALA A 141 -19.37 2.62 4.23
N MET A 142 -18.25 3.28 3.89
CA MET A 142 -17.28 3.73 4.89
C MET A 142 -17.90 4.79 5.82
N ILE A 143 -18.72 5.72 5.30
CA ILE A 143 -19.48 6.65 6.14
C ILE A 143 -20.39 5.88 7.13
N ARG A 144 -21.05 4.80 6.69
CA ARG A 144 -21.84 3.95 7.61
C ARG A 144 -20.97 3.35 8.71
N LYS A 145 -19.73 2.91 8.39
CA LYS A 145 -18.77 2.41 9.40
C LYS A 145 -18.39 3.47 10.43
N VAL A 146 -18.34 4.75 10.05
CA VAL A 146 -18.16 5.84 11.02
C VAL A 146 -19.30 5.86 12.04
N TYR A 147 -20.56 5.84 11.58
CA TYR A 147 -21.74 5.85 12.45
C TYR A 147 -21.92 4.54 13.25
N GLU A 148 -21.31 3.45 12.80
CA GLU A 148 -21.23 2.17 13.53
C GLU A 148 -20.09 2.16 14.58
N ASN A 149 -19.36 3.25 14.78
CA ASN A 149 -18.17 3.36 15.65
C ASN A 149 -17.07 2.35 15.26
N ARG A 150 -16.91 2.07 13.98
CA ARG A 150 -15.93 1.13 13.43
C ARG A 150 -14.80 1.79 12.67
N VAL A 151 -14.67 3.11 12.74
CA VAL A 151 -13.55 3.86 12.15
C VAL A 151 -12.75 4.53 13.26
N VAL A 152 -11.43 4.40 13.18
CA VAL A 152 -10.47 5.11 14.02
C VAL A 152 -9.79 6.14 13.13
N PHE A 153 -9.99 7.40 13.45
CA PHE A 153 -9.42 8.50 12.69
C PHE A 153 -8.06 8.94 13.20
N TYR A 154 -7.21 9.35 12.26
CA TYR A 154 -5.90 9.95 12.52
C TYR A 154 -5.80 11.31 11.82
N ASN A 155 -5.08 12.23 12.45
CA ASN A 155 -4.72 13.51 11.87
C ASN A 155 -3.19 13.65 11.88
N GLY A 156 -2.55 13.09 10.85
CA GLY A 156 -1.10 13.04 10.76
C GLY A 156 -0.53 11.65 11.07
N GLU A 157 0.33 11.57 12.08
CA GLU A 157 0.87 10.28 12.56
C GLU A 157 0.06 9.72 13.72
N GLY A 158 0.07 8.40 13.88
CA GLY A 158 -0.57 7.74 14.99
C GLY A 158 -0.15 6.29 15.16
N GLU A 159 -0.15 5.82 16.40
CA GLU A 159 0.12 4.42 16.72
C GLU A 159 -1.17 3.60 16.60
N VAL A 160 -1.15 2.55 15.79
CA VAL A 160 -2.22 1.54 15.69
C VAL A 160 -2.03 0.49 16.78
N ALA A 161 -0.78 0.09 16.98
CA ALA A 161 -0.34 -0.83 18.01
C ALA A 161 1.17 -0.64 18.25
N PRO A 162 1.72 -1.08 19.41
CA PRO A 162 3.15 -1.02 19.64
C PRO A 162 3.94 -1.61 18.46
N GLY A 163 4.75 -0.80 17.79
CA GLY A 163 5.52 -1.19 16.60
C GLY A 163 4.76 -1.13 15.27
N ILE A 164 3.52 -0.64 15.24
CA ILE A 164 2.76 -0.35 14.01
C ILE A 164 2.21 1.06 14.08
N SER A 165 2.60 1.93 13.15
CA SER A 165 2.12 3.30 13.09
C SER A 165 1.71 3.69 11.67
N VAL A 166 0.79 4.64 11.58
CA VAL A 166 0.34 5.27 10.33
C VAL A 166 0.90 6.67 10.24
N HIS A 167 1.23 7.12 9.04
CA HIS A 167 1.80 8.42 8.77
C HIS A 167 1.11 9.04 7.56
N HIS A 168 0.51 10.20 7.74
CA HIS A 168 -0.06 10.96 6.64
C HIS A 168 1.05 11.38 5.67
N ILE A 169 0.88 11.06 4.39
CA ILE A 169 1.81 11.41 3.32
C ILE A 169 1.17 12.42 2.36
N GLY A 170 -0.07 12.17 1.95
CA GLY A 170 -0.74 12.99 0.95
C GLY A 170 -0.21 12.76 -0.47
N GLY A 171 -0.40 13.76 -1.34
CA GLY A 171 0.10 13.77 -2.71
C GLY A 171 -0.76 13.00 -3.71
N HIS A 172 -0.86 11.69 -3.59
CA HIS A 172 -1.72 10.85 -4.43
C HIS A 172 -3.22 11.11 -4.18
N THR A 173 -3.63 11.06 -2.92
CA THR A 173 -4.90 11.62 -2.43
C THR A 173 -4.61 12.64 -1.34
N MET A 174 -5.62 13.38 -0.90
CA MET A 174 -5.42 14.37 0.17
C MET A 174 -5.09 13.70 1.51
N GLY A 175 -5.62 12.50 1.75
CA GLY A 175 -5.49 11.78 3.02
C GLY A 175 -4.70 10.48 2.95
N LEU A 176 -3.95 10.23 1.87
CA LEU A 176 -3.10 9.05 1.76
C LEU A 176 -2.18 8.91 2.97
N GLN A 177 -2.12 7.71 3.55
CA GLN A 177 -1.20 7.34 4.61
C GLN A 177 -0.35 6.11 4.24
N SER A 178 0.89 6.08 4.74
CA SER A 178 1.76 4.90 4.70
C SER A 178 1.83 4.25 6.08
N VAL A 179 2.20 2.97 6.11
CA VAL A 179 2.28 2.18 7.34
C VAL A 179 3.73 1.87 7.66
N ARG A 180 4.16 2.17 8.88
CA ARG A 180 5.49 1.86 9.40
C ARG A 180 5.40 0.70 10.38
N VAL A 181 6.20 -0.35 10.16
CA VAL A 181 6.13 -1.60 10.92
C VAL A 181 7.53 -1.97 11.45
N HIS A 182 7.62 -2.24 12.74
CA HIS A 182 8.83 -2.74 13.38
C HIS A 182 8.99 -4.24 13.14
N THR A 183 10.12 -4.63 12.55
CA THR A 183 10.44 -6.04 12.21
C THR A 183 11.81 -6.42 12.75
N ALA A 184 12.14 -7.71 12.66
CA ALA A 184 13.47 -8.20 13.06
C ALA A 184 14.63 -7.58 12.24
N ARG A 185 14.35 -7.06 11.02
CA ARG A 185 15.35 -6.36 10.19
C ARG A 185 15.33 -4.83 10.33
N GLY A 186 14.49 -4.29 11.21
CA GLY A 186 14.30 -2.86 11.42
C GLY A 186 12.94 -2.35 10.98
N TRP A 187 12.82 -1.04 10.79
CA TRP A 187 11.58 -0.38 10.44
C TRP A 187 11.30 -0.45 8.93
N VAL A 188 10.28 -1.23 8.57
CA VAL A 188 9.77 -1.34 7.20
C VAL A 188 8.63 -0.37 6.98
N VAL A 189 8.62 0.31 5.84
CA VAL A 189 7.54 1.22 5.42
C VAL A 189 6.79 0.62 4.23
N LEU A 190 5.53 0.32 4.42
CA LEU A 190 4.60 -0.01 3.36
C LEU A 190 4.10 1.32 2.79
N ALA A 191 4.67 1.71 1.64
CA ALA A 191 4.41 3.01 1.05
C ALA A 191 2.99 3.14 0.51
N SER A 192 2.35 2.02 0.12
CA SER A 192 1.12 2.05 -0.66
C SER A 192 1.28 3.00 -1.86
N ASP A 193 0.29 3.82 -2.14
CA ASP A 193 0.31 4.76 -3.27
C ASP A 193 1.05 6.09 -2.99
N ALA A 194 1.81 6.16 -1.91
CA ALA A 194 2.87 7.17 -1.84
C ALA A 194 3.95 6.91 -2.90
N SER A 195 4.12 5.65 -3.32
CA SER A 195 4.95 5.26 -4.45
C SER A 195 4.44 3.98 -5.09
N HIS A 196 4.01 3.99 -6.36
CA HIS A 196 3.56 2.77 -7.04
C HIS A 196 4.74 1.83 -7.35
N TYR A 197 5.89 2.37 -7.77
CA TYR A 197 7.08 1.62 -8.15
C TYR A 197 8.30 2.10 -7.37
N TYR A 198 9.32 1.27 -7.25
CA TYR A 198 10.61 1.67 -6.68
C TYR A 198 11.17 2.91 -7.37
N GLU A 199 11.08 2.95 -8.70
CA GLU A 199 11.61 4.06 -9.51
C GLU A 199 10.99 5.43 -9.15
N HIS A 200 9.75 5.49 -8.66
CA HIS A 200 9.13 6.76 -8.30
C HIS A 200 9.89 7.46 -7.17
N PHE A 201 10.06 6.80 -6.02
CA PHE A 201 10.78 7.41 -4.92
C PHE A 201 12.30 7.40 -5.13
N GLU A 202 12.87 6.35 -5.76
CA GLU A 202 14.32 6.27 -5.99
C GLU A 202 14.82 7.39 -6.91
N LYS A 203 14.02 7.79 -7.90
CA LYS A 203 14.38 8.84 -8.89
C LYS A 203 13.56 10.14 -8.76
N ASN A 204 12.75 10.27 -7.72
CA ASN A 204 11.84 11.41 -7.50
C ASN A 204 10.96 11.71 -8.74
N ARG A 205 10.39 10.66 -9.36
CA ARG A 205 9.52 10.76 -10.53
C ARG A 205 8.07 10.56 -10.13
N CYS A 206 7.24 11.60 -10.26
CA CYS A 206 5.82 11.54 -9.95
C CYS A 206 5.04 10.73 -10.99
N PHE A 207 3.91 10.15 -10.57
CA PHE A 207 2.97 9.44 -11.44
C PHE A 207 1.66 10.26 -11.63
N PRO A 208 0.91 10.03 -12.76
CA PRO A 208 -0.17 10.94 -13.18
C PRO A 208 -1.42 10.93 -12.32
N LEU A 209 -1.69 9.85 -11.55
CA LEU A 209 -2.82 9.81 -10.62
C LEU A 209 -2.43 10.52 -9.33
N VAL A 210 -2.65 11.83 -9.28
CA VAL A 210 -2.10 12.70 -8.24
C VAL A 210 -3.07 13.82 -7.90
N TYR A 211 -3.24 14.08 -6.60
CA TYR A 211 -3.94 15.24 -6.07
C TYR A 211 -3.03 16.46 -6.00
N HIS A 212 -1.80 16.32 -5.47
CA HIS A 212 -0.85 17.41 -5.32
C HIS A 212 0.60 16.95 -5.53
N LEU A 213 1.24 17.46 -6.61
CA LEU A 213 2.60 17.02 -6.99
C LEU A 213 3.67 17.37 -5.95
N GLY A 214 3.57 18.57 -5.34
CA GLY A 214 4.52 18.98 -4.30
C GLY A 214 4.49 18.03 -3.10
N ASP A 215 3.29 17.70 -2.62
CA ASP A 215 3.13 16.76 -1.49
C ASP A 215 3.61 15.35 -1.87
N MET A 216 3.46 14.93 -3.13
CA MET A 216 3.99 13.62 -3.59
C MET A 216 5.51 13.58 -3.51
N LEU A 217 6.21 14.65 -3.92
CA LEU A 217 7.68 14.74 -3.82
C LEU A 217 8.15 14.78 -2.36
N GLU A 218 7.48 15.57 -1.49
CA GLU A 218 7.74 15.58 -0.05
C GLU A 218 7.43 14.22 0.58
N GLY A 219 6.42 13.51 0.05
CA GLY A 219 6.07 12.15 0.42
C GLY A 219 7.24 11.18 0.23
N PHE A 220 7.95 11.24 -0.91
CA PHE A 220 9.15 10.41 -1.13
C PHE A 220 10.24 10.67 -0.09
N ALA A 221 10.43 11.95 0.29
CA ALA A 221 11.37 12.30 1.35
C ALA A 221 10.88 11.80 2.72
N ALA A 222 9.57 11.83 2.99
CA ALA A 222 8.98 11.28 4.20
C ALA A 222 9.17 9.76 4.32
N LEU A 223 8.96 9.00 3.23
CA LEU A 223 9.20 7.55 3.22
C LEU A 223 10.65 7.22 3.63
N ARG A 224 11.64 7.97 3.12
CA ARG A 224 13.06 7.77 3.49
C ARG A 224 13.35 8.08 4.95
N ARG A 225 12.66 9.08 5.55
CA ARG A 225 12.82 9.38 6.99
C ARG A 225 12.18 8.35 7.90
N LEU A 226 11.12 7.69 7.44
CA LEU A 226 10.37 6.68 8.21
C LEU A 226 11.02 5.31 8.20
N ALA A 227 11.75 4.98 7.15
CA ALA A 227 12.41 3.69 6.95
C ALA A 227 13.85 3.71 7.46
N ASP A 228 14.37 2.56 7.91
CA ASP A 228 15.79 2.46 8.31
C ASP A 228 16.76 2.58 7.13
N SER A 229 16.29 2.25 5.91
CA SER A 229 17.01 2.49 4.66
C SER A 229 16.06 2.41 3.47
N GLU A 230 16.48 2.78 2.27
CA GLU A 230 15.65 2.64 1.05
C GLU A 230 15.24 1.19 0.77
N GLN A 231 16.03 0.20 1.20
CA GLN A 231 15.66 -1.22 1.12
C GLN A 231 14.51 -1.61 2.07
N HIS A 232 14.13 -0.76 3.01
CA HIS A 232 12.98 -0.94 3.91
C HIS A 232 11.72 -0.25 3.40
N ILE A 233 11.76 0.44 2.25
CA ILE A 233 10.58 1.05 1.61
C ILE A 233 10.02 0.07 0.59
N VAL A 234 8.73 -0.25 0.73
CA VAL A 234 8.01 -1.17 -0.17
C VAL A 234 6.92 -0.41 -0.90
N PRO A 235 6.99 -0.28 -2.25
CA PRO A 235 5.99 0.41 -3.04
C PRO A 235 4.67 -0.39 -3.16
N GLY A 236 3.59 0.32 -3.57
CA GLY A 236 2.25 -0.24 -3.59
C GLY A 236 1.96 -1.22 -4.73
N HIS A 237 2.64 -1.09 -5.88
CA HIS A 237 2.20 -1.77 -7.11
C HIS A 237 3.32 -2.38 -7.95
N ASP A 238 4.57 -2.33 -7.49
CA ASP A 238 5.71 -2.81 -8.27
C ASP A 238 5.81 -4.35 -8.25
N PRO A 239 5.74 -5.05 -9.40
CA PRO A 239 5.95 -6.50 -9.48
C PRO A 239 7.31 -6.94 -8.93
N LEU A 240 8.31 -6.04 -8.90
CA LEU A 240 9.62 -6.31 -8.30
C LEU A 240 9.53 -6.64 -6.80
N VAL A 241 8.46 -6.26 -6.10
CA VAL A 241 8.29 -6.61 -4.68
C VAL A 241 8.34 -8.12 -4.49
N LEU A 242 7.59 -8.90 -5.30
CA LEU A 242 7.58 -10.36 -5.21
C LEU A 242 8.88 -11.02 -5.70
N GLN A 243 9.71 -10.28 -6.42
CA GLN A 243 11.01 -10.77 -6.90
C GLN A 243 12.13 -10.43 -5.91
N ARG A 244 12.08 -9.25 -5.28
CA ARG A 244 13.07 -8.75 -4.32
C ARG A 244 13.03 -9.48 -2.98
N TYR A 245 11.85 -9.96 -2.57
CA TYR A 245 11.68 -10.58 -1.24
C TYR A 245 11.43 -12.08 -1.33
N PRO A 246 11.86 -12.84 -0.30
CA PRO A 246 11.61 -14.28 -0.25
C PRO A 246 10.11 -14.59 -0.29
N ALA A 247 9.73 -15.63 -1.02
CA ALA A 247 8.37 -16.17 -0.95
C ALA A 247 8.07 -16.73 0.45
N ALA A 248 6.81 -16.65 0.89
CA ALA A 248 6.38 -17.20 2.18
C ALA A 248 6.55 -18.74 2.26
N SER A 249 6.42 -19.42 1.13
CA SER A 249 6.81 -20.82 0.91
C SER A 249 7.12 -21.04 -0.58
N ALA A 250 7.64 -22.22 -0.94
CA ALA A 250 7.93 -22.54 -2.34
C ALA A 250 6.67 -22.51 -3.22
N GLU A 251 5.54 -22.98 -2.70
CA GLU A 251 4.23 -23.03 -3.37
C GLU A 251 3.61 -21.64 -3.55
N LEU A 252 4.01 -20.68 -2.72
CA LEU A 252 3.49 -19.31 -2.75
C LEU A 252 4.41 -18.33 -3.51
N ARG A 253 5.40 -18.85 -4.23
CA ARG A 253 6.28 -18.02 -5.08
C ARG A 253 5.45 -17.28 -6.14
N GLY A 254 5.67 -15.95 -6.23
CA GLY A 254 4.91 -15.06 -7.10
C GLY A 254 3.49 -14.74 -6.61
N ILE A 255 3.12 -15.21 -5.42
CA ILE A 255 1.82 -14.95 -4.79
C ILE A 255 2.00 -14.20 -3.47
N VAL A 256 2.87 -14.70 -2.57
CA VAL A 256 3.08 -14.11 -1.26
C VAL A 256 4.57 -13.97 -0.96
N ALA A 257 5.00 -12.76 -0.64
CA ALA A 257 6.37 -12.48 -0.20
C ALA A 257 6.43 -12.07 1.28
N ARG A 258 7.58 -12.33 1.94
CA ARG A 258 7.92 -11.98 3.31
C ARG A 258 8.77 -10.71 3.34
N LEU A 259 8.16 -9.58 3.67
CA LEU A 259 8.82 -8.26 3.66
C LEU A 259 9.63 -7.98 4.93
N ASP A 260 9.41 -8.73 5.99
CA ASP A 260 10.16 -8.70 7.25
C ASP A 260 11.50 -9.45 7.16
N LEU A 261 11.73 -10.17 6.05
CA LEU A 261 13.00 -10.82 5.75
C LEU A 261 13.85 -9.93 4.82
N PRO A 262 15.19 -10.08 4.85
CA PRO A 262 16.06 -9.34 3.93
C PRO A 262 15.71 -9.62 2.46
N PRO A 263 15.84 -8.63 1.56
CA PRO A 263 15.78 -8.87 0.12
C PRO A 263 16.76 -9.94 -0.32
N VAL A 264 16.44 -10.67 -1.40
CA VAL A 264 17.35 -11.68 -1.98
C VAL A 264 18.60 -11.03 -2.56
N ALA A 265 19.75 -11.69 -2.45
CA ALA A 265 21.06 -11.15 -2.74
C ALA A 265 21.23 -10.51 -4.14
N LEU A 266 20.54 -11.05 -5.16
CA LEU A 266 20.57 -10.53 -6.54
C LEU A 266 20.12 -9.06 -6.67
N PHE A 267 19.32 -8.57 -5.72
CA PHE A 267 18.82 -7.19 -5.71
C PHE A 267 19.63 -6.26 -4.80
N ILE A 268 20.43 -6.80 -3.87
CA ILE A 268 21.30 -6.02 -3.00
C ILE A 268 22.48 -5.45 -3.80
N GLU A 269 23.07 -6.22 -4.72
CA GLU A 269 24.21 -5.81 -5.54
C GLU A 269 23.86 -4.70 -6.55
N ALA A 270 22.62 -4.67 -7.07
CA ALA A 270 22.19 -3.65 -8.02
C ALA A 270 22.06 -2.23 -7.41
N VAL A 271 21.77 -2.14 -6.11
CA VAL A 271 21.63 -0.86 -5.39
C VAL A 271 22.98 -0.25 -5.03
N VAL A 272 24.00 -1.07 -4.79
CA VAL A 272 25.36 -0.60 -4.38
C VAL A 272 26.17 -0.04 -5.55
N CYS A 273 25.84 -0.37 -6.80
CA CYS A 273 26.61 -0.02 -7.99
C CYS A 273 26.17 1.23 -8.75
N GLN A 274 25.27 2.06 -8.24
CA GLN A 274 24.92 3.32 -8.90
C GLN A 274 25.74 4.49 -8.33
N PRO A 275 26.79 4.98 -9.02
CA PRO A 275 27.44 6.21 -8.63
C PRO A 275 26.47 7.37 -8.78
N VAL A 276 26.31 8.16 -7.73
CA VAL A 276 25.60 9.44 -7.77
C VAL A 276 26.25 10.30 -8.84
N PRO A 277 25.53 10.77 -9.87
CA PRO A 277 26.14 11.69 -10.85
C PRO A 277 26.53 12.97 -10.11
N ALA A 278 27.81 13.32 -10.21
CA ALA A 278 28.33 14.62 -9.76
C ALA A 278 27.57 15.74 -10.47
N ARG A 279 27.04 16.68 -9.69
CA ARG A 279 26.47 17.94 -10.18
C ARG A 279 27.58 18.93 -10.50
#